data_bf62ecc9430123a368f5198e7ac32600
#
_entry.id   bf62ecc9430123a368f5198e7ac32600
#
_cell.length_a   1.000
_cell.length_b   1.000
_cell.length_c   1.000
_cell.angle_alpha   90.00
_cell.angle_beta   90.00
_cell.angle_gamma   90.00
#
_symmetry.space_group_name_H-M   'P 1'
#
loop_
_entity.id
_entity.type
_entity.pdbx_description
1 polymer ?
#
loop_
_entity_poly.entity_id
_entity_poly.type
_entity_poly.pdbx_seq_one_letter_code
_entity_poly.pdbx_strand_id
1 'polypeptide(L)'
;TYTGYPMVKEAKHLVAAGELGNIRKVYVEYPQGWLSTFLEGTGNAQASWRTDPKRSGAGGAIGDIGTHAANLAEYITGLKITEVCAMLNTTVKGRKLDDDSSMLIKFENGATGVLLATQVAAGDENNLNIRVYGEKGGLEWRQEEPNTLVMKWLNRPREIVRAGWPYLSDAAK
;
A
#
# COMPACT_ATOMS: atom_id res chain seq x y z
N THR A 1 -7.88 7.00 -7.68
CA THR A 1 -7.20 6.04 -6.81
C THR A 1 -5.68 6.27 -6.83
N TYR A 2 -4.96 5.65 -5.92
CA TYR A 2 -3.51 5.86 -5.67
C TYR A 2 -2.61 5.50 -6.87
N THR A 3 -3.04 4.60 -7.75
CA THR A 3 -2.34 4.28 -9.01
C THR A 3 -2.35 5.43 -10.03
N GLY A 4 -3.08 6.51 -9.76
CA GLY A 4 -3.08 7.73 -10.57
C GLY A 4 -1.90 8.66 -10.33
N TYR A 5 -1.18 8.52 -9.22
CA TYR A 5 -0.04 9.39 -8.92
C TYR A 5 1.10 9.22 -9.95
N PRO A 6 1.71 10.33 -10.42
CA PRO A 6 2.82 10.27 -11.37
C PRO A 6 3.95 9.34 -10.93
N MET A 7 4.38 9.42 -9.67
CA MET A 7 5.48 8.60 -9.16
C MET A 7 5.13 7.11 -9.04
N VAL A 8 3.86 6.77 -8.87
CA VAL A 8 3.39 5.37 -8.91
C VAL A 8 3.43 4.83 -10.34
N LYS A 9 3.06 5.65 -11.33
CA LYS A 9 3.17 5.29 -12.75
C LYS A 9 4.62 5.16 -13.18
N GLU A 10 5.50 6.06 -12.71
CA GLU A 10 6.94 5.97 -12.95
C GLU A 10 7.54 4.71 -12.32
N ALA A 11 7.18 4.38 -11.09
CA ALA A 11 7.59 3.15 -10.41
C ALA A 11 7.22 1.90 -11.24
N LYS A 12 5.98 1.85 -11.74
CA LYS A 12 5.54 0.78 -12.64
C LYS A 12 6.37 0.72 -13.92
N HIS A 13 6.64 1.86 -14.54
CA HIS A 13 7.46 1.95 -15.76
C HIS A 13 8.85 1.38 -15.52
N LEU A 14 9.53 1.80 -14.46
CA LEU A 14 10.89 1.36 -14.12
C LEU A 14 10.95 -0.15 -13.83
N VAL A 15 9.94 -0.69 -13.12
CA VAL A 15 9.83 -2.14 -12.90
C VAL A 15 9.64 -2.88 -14.22
N ALA A 16 8.72 -2.42 -15.07
CA ALA A 16 8.43 -3.04 -16.37
C ALA A 16 9.64 -2.96 -17.35
N ALA A 17 10.43 -1.90 -17.24
CA ALA A 17 11.68 -1.76 -18.00
C ALA A 17 12.82 -2.68 -17.50
N GLY A 18 12.61 -3.41 -16.40
CA GLY A 18 13.60 -4.33 -15.83
C GLY A 18 14.74 -3.65 -15.06
N GLU A 19 14.56 -2.39 -14.67
CA GLU A 19 15.58 -1.63 -13.93
C GLU A 19 15.94 -2.30 -12.60
N LEU A 20 14.96 -2.90 -11.91
CA LEU A 20 15.17 -3.62 -10.66
C LEU A 20 15.61 -5.09 -10.85
N GLY A 21 15.57 -5.63 -12.06
CA GLY A 21 15.67 -7.07 -12.31
C GLY A 21 14.43 -7.82 -11.84
N ASN A 22 14.51 -9.14 -11.64
CA ASN A 22 13.38 -9.91 -11.13
C ASN A 22 13.00 -9.45 -9.73
N ILE A 23 11.71 -9.18 -9.52
CA ILE A 23 11.20 -8.78 -8.21
C ILE A 23 11.28 -9.97 -7.24
N ARG A 24 11.76 -9.72 -6.02
CA ARG A 24 11.99 -10.70 -4.97
C ARG A 24 11.19 -10.45 -3.71
N LYS A 25 10.99 -9.16 -3.35
CA LYS A 25 10.36 -8.79 -2.08
C LYS A 25 9.55 -7.50 -2.22
N VAL A 26 8.35 -7.49 -1.60
CA VAL A 26 7.46 -6.33 -1.54
C VAL A 26 7.02 -6.09 -0.10
N TYR A 27 7.08 -4.84 0.36
CA TYR A 27 6.44 -4.38 1.59
C TYR A 27 5.46 -3.28 1.20
N VAL A 28 4.20 -3.46 1.56
CA VAL A 28 3.15 -2.46 1.34
C VAL A 28 2.35 -2.29 2.62
N GLU A 29 2.14 -1.05 3.02
CA GLU A 29 1.53 -0.70 4.29
C GLU A 29 0.54 0.43 4.07
N TYR A 30 -0.61 0.35 4.73
CA TYR A 30 -1.57 1.44 4.76
C TYR A 30 -2.06 1.69 6.19
N PRO A 31 -1.25 2.35 7.02
CA PRO A 31 -1.67 2.78 8.33
C PRO A 31 -2.46 4.09 8.26
N GLN A 32 -3.54 4.14 9.05
CA GLN A 32 -4.35 5.31 9.35
C GLN A 32 -4.70 5.28 10.85
N GLY A 33 -4.86 6.44 11.48
CA GLY A 33 -5.16 6.54 12.90
C GLY A 33 -6.60 6.98 13.22
N TRP A 34 -7.40 7.31 12.23
CA TRP A 34 -8.69 7.99 12.42
C TRP A 34 -9.77 7.13 13.12
N LEU A 35 -9.66 5.80 13.09
CA LEU A 35 -10.56 4.87 13.78
C LEU A 35 -9.95 4.27 15.06
N SER A 36 -8.92 4.88 15.63
CA SER A 36 -8.27 4.39 16.86
C SER A 36 -9.18 4.37 18.09
N THR A 37 -10.32 5.08 18.06
CA THR A 37 -11.34 5.07 19.10
C THR A 37 -12.67 4.56 18.55
N PHE A 38 -13.65 4.30 19.44
CA PHE A 38 -15.00 3.88 19.04
C PHE A 38 -15.81 5.05 18.45
N LEU A 39 -15.33 5.56 17.31
CA LEU A 39 -15.87 6.75 16.65
C LEU A 39 -17.28 6.54 16.07
N GLU A 40 -17.62 5.30 15.69
CA GLU A 40 -18.94 4.91 15.19
C GLU A 40 -20.07 5.11 16.21
N GLY A 41 -19.74 5.11 17.50
CA GLY A 41 -20.69 5.39 18.59
C GLY A 41 -20.95 6.88 18.82
N THR A 42 -20.22 7.78 18.16
CA THR A 42 -20.33 9.24 18.38
C THR A 42 -21.21 9.96 17.37
N GLY A 43 -21.85 9.23 16.43
CA GLY A 43 -22.63 9.82 15.35
C GLY A 43 -21.81 10.25 14.13
N ASN A 44 -20.51 9.92 14.08
CA ASN A 44 -19.68 10.17 12.90
C ASN A 44 -20.19 9.37 11.71
N ALA A 45 -20.64 10.07 10.66
CA ALA A 45 -21.27 9.44 9.49
C ALA A 45 -20.33 8.48 8.75
N GLN A 46 -19.04 8.83 8.61
CA GLN A 46 -18.06 8.01 7.91
C GLN A 46 -17.72 6.73 8.69
N ALA A 47 -17.52 6.83 9.99
CA ALA A 47 -17.29 5.68 10.84
C ALA A 47 -18.52 4.76 10.90
N SER A 48 -19.73 5.32 11.04
CA SER A 48 -20.97 4.58 11.18
C SER A 48 -21.24 3.59 10.05
N TRP A 49 -20.95 3.95 8.80
CA TRP A 49 -21.23 3.02 7.70
C TRP A 49 -20.06 2.06 7.44
N ARG A 50 -18.81 2.51 7.62
CA ARG A 50 -17.63 1.66 7.37
C ARG A 50 -17.47 0.53 8.36
N THR A 51 -17.93 0.71 9.59
CA THR A 51 -17.82 -0.30 10.64
C THR A 51 -19.10 -1.14 10.81
N ASP A 52 -20.13 -0.88 10.00
CA ASP A 52 -21.37 -1.67 9.98
C ASP A 52 -21.30 -2.74 8.87
N PRO A 53 -21.24 -4.06 9.24
CA PRO A 53 -21.17 -5.14 8.24
C PRO A 53 -22.37 -5.23 7.30
N LYS A 54 -23.53 -4.64 7.67
CA LYS A 54 -24.70 -4.59 6.79
C LYS A 54 -24.57 -3.54 5.68
N ARG A 55 -23.67 -2.58 5.83
CA ARG A 55 -23.48 -1.45 4.93
C ARG A 55 -22.16 -1.53 4.17
N SER A 56 -21.07 -1.91 4.84
CA SER A 56 -19.73 -1.99 4.24
C SER A 56 -19.34 -3.40 3.77
N GLY A 57 -20.10 -4.44 4.17
CA GLY A 57 -19.76 -5.82 3.86
C GLY A 57 -18.92 -6.49 4.95
N ALA A 58 -18.22 -7.57 4.60
CA ALA A 58 -17.56 -8.44 5.56
C ALA A 58 -16.18 -7.94 6.05
N GLY A 59 -15.58 -6.98 5.36
CA GLY A 59 -14.26 -6.45 5.71
C GLY A 59 -14.34 -5.01 6.21
N GLY A 60 -13.62 -4.72 7.30
CA GLY A 60 -13.40 -3.37 7.82
C GLY A 60 -12.16 -2.73 7.19
N ALA A 61 -11.05 -2.61 7.93
CA ALA A 61 -9.80 -2.05 7.42
C ALA A 61 -9.26 -2.79 6.18
N ILE A 62 -9.35 -4.12 6.16
CA ILE A 62 -8.92 -4.90 4.99
C ILE A 62 -9.74 -4.59 3.74
N GLY A 63 -11.04 -4.41 3.87
CA GLY A 63 -11.94 -4.07 2.77
C GLY A 63 -11.79 -2.62 2.29
N ASP A 64 -11.67 -1.68 3.22
CA ASP A 64 -11.60 -0.23 2.95
C ASP A 64 -10.21 0.16 2.39
N ILE A 65 -9.13 -0.20 3.08
CA ILE A 65 -7.78 0.26 2.74
C ILE A 65 -6.81 -0.86 2.31
N GLY A 66 -6.98 -2.10 2.77
CA GLY A 66 -6.14 -3.22 2.37
C GLY A 66 -6.23 -3.53 0.87
N THR A 67 -7.42 -3.33 0.27
CA THR A 67 -7.63 -3.45 -1.17
C THR A 67 -6.79 -2.45 -1.98
N HIS A 68 -6.57 -1.25 -1.45
CA HIS A 68 -5.70 -0.26 -2.07
C HIS A 68 -4.24 -0.66 -1.98
N ALA A 69 -3.81 -1.21 -0.85
CA ALA A 69 -2.44 -1.71 -0.67
C ALA A 69 -2.15 -2.88 -1.63
N ALA A 70 -3.05 -3.85 -1.73
CA ALA A 70 -2.93 -4.96 -2.68
C ALA A 70 -2.88 -4.48 -4.14
N ASN A 71 -3.81 -3.58 -4.51
CA ASN A 71 -3.85 -2.98 -5.85
C ASN A 71 -2.55 -2.23 -6.18
N LEU A 72 -2.00 -1.45 -5.24
CA LEU A 72 -0.74 -0.74 -5.45
C LEU A 72 0.43 -1.70 -5.69
N ALA A 73 0.51 -2.78 -4.89
CA ALA A 73 1.55 -3.80 -5.03
C ALA A 73 1.49 -4.49 -6.39
N GLU A 74 0.31 -4.98 -6.80
CA GLU A 74 0.11 -5.61 -8.11
C GLU A 74 0.34 -4.62 -9.27
N TYR A 75 -0.12 -3.38 -9.13
CA TYR A 75 0.02 -2.37 -10.17
C TYR A 75 1.47 -2.01 -10.46
N ILE A 76 2.28 -1.78 -9.43
CA ILE A 76 3.69 -1.40 -9.60
C ILE A 76 4.52 -2.59 -10.08
N THR A 77 4.31 -3.77 -9.49
CA THR A 77 5.12 -4.96 -9.83
C THR A 77 4.71 -5.61 -11.14
N GLY A 78 3.46 -5.42 -11.58
CA GLY A 78 2.86 -6.17 -12.68
C GLY A 78 2.57 -7.63 -12.34
N LEU A 79 2.80 -8.06 -11.10
CA LEU A 79 2.64 -9.43 -10.63
C LEU A 79 1.33 -9.61 -9.87
N LYS A 80 0.73 -10.81 -9.96
CA LYS A 80 -0.47 -11.17 -9.21
C LYS A 80 -0.13 -11.80 -7.87
N ILE A 81 -0.88 -11.41 -6.82
CA ILE A 81 -0.86 -12.10 -5.52
C ILE A 81 -1.59 -13.43 -5.69
N THR A 82 -0.92 -14.55 -5.38
CA THR A 82 -1.44 -15.90 -5.55
C THR A 82 -1.73 -16.63 -4.24
N GLU A 83 -1.03 -16.26 -3.16
CA GLU A 83 -1.20 -16.86 -1.85
C GLU A 83 -1.19 -15.78 -0.77
N VAL A 84 -2.04 -15.95 0.24
CA VAL A 84 -2.17 -15.05 1.39
C VAL A 84 -2.28 -15.86 2.68
N CYS A 85 -1.49 -15.47 3.69
CA CYS A 85 -1.68 -15.89 5.06
C CYS A 85 -1.98 -14.63 5.88
N ALA A 86 -3.19 -14.52 6.41
CA ALA A 86 -3.70 -13.28 7.02
C ALA A 86 -4.06 -13.46 8.49
N MET A 87 -3.76 -12.44 9.27
CA MET A 87 -4.29 -12.22 10.61
C MET A 87 -5.13 -10.96 10.59
N LEU A 88 -6.41 -11.08 10.90
CA LEU A 88 -7.37 -9.98 11.01
C LEU A 88 -7.75 -9.80 12.48
N ASN A 89 -7.70 -8.57 12.96
CA ASN A 89 -8.01 -8.24 14.35
C ASN A 89 -9.07 -7.14 14.42
N THR A 90 -9.85 -7.19 15.51
CA THR A 90 -10.72 -6.10 15.94
C THR A 90 -10.23 -5.63 17.29
N THR A 91 -9.51 -4.51 17.33
CA THR A 91 -8.82 -4.02 18.54
C THR A 91 -9.68 -3.06 19.34
N VAL A 92 -10.51 -2.26 18.67
CA VAL A 92 -11.40 -1.30 19.33
C VAL A 92 -12.62 -2.01 19.91
N LYS A 93 -12.76 -1.95 21.23
CA LYS A 93 -13.87 -2.62 21.95
C LYS A 93 -15.23 -2.19 21.43
N GLY A 94 -16.06 -3.18 21.07
CA GLY A 94 -17.43 -2.97 20.56
C GLY A 94 -17.54 -2.85 19.04
N ARG A 95 -16.42 -2.72 18.32
CA ARG A 95 -16.38 -2.77 16.85
C ARG A 95 -16.72 -4.17 16.36
N LYS A 96 -17.29 -4.29 15.17
CA LYS A 96 -17.78 -5.56 14.61
C LYS A 96 -16.91 -6.10 13.49
N LEU A 97 -16.20 -5.21 12.78
CA LEU A 97 -15.32 -5.56 11.68
C LEU A 97 -13.85 -5.40 12.09
N ASP A 98 -12.96 -5.95 11.28
CA ASP A 98 -11.53 -5.76 11.46
C ASP A 98 -11.15 -4.28 11.38
N ASP A 99 -10.25 -3.86 12.25
CA ASP A 99 -9.63 -2.54 12.23
C ASP A 99 -8.12 -2.60 12.07
N ASP A 100 -7.58 -3.82 12.09
CA ASP A 100 -6.17 -4.12 11.89
C ASP A 100 -6.00 -5.43 11.13
N SER A 101 -5.04 -5.46 10.19
CA SER A 101 -4.72 -6.65 9.43
C SER A 101 -3.24 -6.73 9.08
N SER A 102 -2.68 -7.94 9.21
CA SER A 102 -1.30 -8.27 8.85
C SER A 102 -1.29 -9.50 7.96
N MET A 103 -0.63 -9.41 6.80
CA MET A 103 -0.64 -10.48 5.81
C MET A 103 0.76 -10.77 5.30
N LEU A 104 1.09 -12.05 5.20
CA LEU A 104 2.16 -12.56 4.34
C LEU A 104 1.55 -12.87 2.99
N ILE A 105 2.18 -12.38 1.92
CA ILE A 105 1.70 -12.57 0.55
C ILE A 105 2.79 -13.19 -0.32
N LYS A 106 2.35 -13.92 -1.35
CA LYS A 106 3.24 -14.49 -2.37
C LYS A 106 2.70 -14.14 -3.76
N PHE A 107 3.60 -13.82 -4.65
CA PHE A 107 3.30 -13.45 -6.03
C PHE A 107 3.54 -14.63 -6.98
N GLU A 108 2.93 -14.58 -8.16
CA GLU A 108 3.00 -15.63 -9.19
C GLU A 108 4.42 -15.99 -9.66
N ASN A 109 5.38 -15.06 -9.56
CA ASN A 109 6.79 -15.33 -9.86
C ASN A 109 7.59 -15.92 -8.69
N GLY A 110 6.93 -16.20 -7.54
CA GLY A 110 7.55 -16.69 -6.32
C GLY A 110 8.09 -15.60 -5.37
N ALA A 111 8.04 -14.33 -5.75
CA ALA A 111 8.35 -13.22 -4.83
C ALA A 111 7.43 -13.25 -3.62
N THR A 112 7.95 -12.83 -2.46
CA THR A 112 7.16 -12.77 -1.23
C THR A 112 6.99 -11.34 -0.75
N GLY A 113 5.97 -11.08 0.06
CA GLY A 113 5.72 -9.76 0.59
C GLY A 113 5.02 -9.75 1.95
N VAL A 114 4.91 -8.54 2.47
CA VAL A 114 4.10 -8.21 3.65
C VAL A 114 3.13 -7.12 3.24
N LEU A 115 1.86 -7.29 3.60
CA LEU A 115 0.82 -6.28 3.43
C LEU A 115 0.21 -6.00 4.79
N LEU A 116 0.22 -4.73 5.19
CA LEU A 116 -0.40 -4.24 6.42
C LEU A 116 -1.49 -3.24 6.06
N ALA A 117 -2.64 -3.35 6.72
CA ALA A 117 -3.72 -2.37 6.62
C ALA A 117 -4.35 -2.19 7.99
N THR A 118 -4.22 -1.01 8.57
CA THR A 118 -4.72 -0.72 9.91
C THR A 118 -5.33 0.68 9.97
N GLN A 119 -6.44 0.80 10.68
CA GLN A 119 -7.11 2.09 10.93
C GLN A 119 -6.98 2.53 12.40
N VAL A 120 -6.11 1.85 13.15
CA VAL A 120 -5.88 2.12 14.57
C VAL A 120 -4.43 2.54 14.88
N ALA A 121 -3.66 2.91 13.85
CA ALA A 121 -2.32 3.46 13.99
C ALA A 121 -2.40 4.93 14.44
N ALA A 122 -2.64 5.15 15.72
CA ALA A 122 -2.85 6.49 16.26
C ALA A 122 -1.69 7.45 15.94
N GLY A 123 -2.00 8.56 15.27
CA GLY A 123 -1.02 9.55 14.83
C GLY A 123 -0.68 9.48 13.34
N ASP A 124 -0.91 8.37 12.67
CA ASP A 124 -0.83 8.31 11.20
C ASP A 124 -2.06 8.94 10.56
N GLU A 125 -1.86 9.69 9.51
CA GLU A 125 -2.93 10.37 8.77
C GLU A 125 -3.47 9.49 7.64
N ASN A 126 -2.73 9.36 6.55
CA ASN A 126 -3.14 8.60 5.37
C ASN A 126 -1.91 8.00 4.66
N ASN A 127 -1.16 7.17 5.35
CA ASN A 127 0.19 6.79 5.02
C ASN A 127 0.26 5.48 4.21
N LEU A 128 -0.34 5.46 3.01
CA LEU A 128 -0.10 4.36 2.08
C LEU A 128 1.34 4.45 1.57
N ASN A 129 2.12 3.40 1.78
CA ASN A 129 3.50 3.35 1.33
C ASN A 129 3.88 1.96 0.79
N ILE A 130 4.89 1.93 -0.08
CA ILE A 130 5.36 0.69 -0.70
C ILE A 130 6.88 0.71 -0.90
N ARG A 131 7.49 -0.45 -0.68
CA ARG A 131 8.90 -0.74 -1.02
C ARG A 131 8.93 -2.01 -1.86
N VAL A 132 9.56 -1.91 -3.03
CA VAL A 132 9.73 -3.05 -3.95
C VAL A 132 11.22 -3.31 -4.13
N TYR A 133 11.63 -4.56 -4.04
CA TYR A 133 13.03 -4.98 -4.16
C TYR A 133 13.16 -6.07 -5.21
N GLY A 134 14.08 -5.85 -6.13
CA GLY A 134 14.49 -6.81 -7.14
C GLY A 134 15.95 -7.21 -6.99
N GLU A 135 16.50 -7.85 -8.03
CA GLU A 135 17.88 -8.33 -8.05
C GLU A 135 18.93 -7.22 -8.10
N LYS A 136 18.61 -6.11 -8.79
CA LYS A 136 19.54 -5.01 -9.08
C LYS A 136 19.37 -3.81 -8.15
N GLY A 137 18.21 -3.68 -7.54
CA GLY A 137 17.87 -2.54 -6.69
C GLY A 137 16.45 -2.61 -6.15
N GLY A 138 16.01 -1.49 -5.59
CA GLY A 138 14.67 -1.33 -5.05
C GLY A 138 14.13 0.07 -5.26
N LEU A 139 12.86 0.24 -4.98
CA LEU A 139 12.20 1.54 -4.98
C LEU A 139 11.34 1.72 -3.72
N GLU A 140 11.06 2.97 -3.39
CA GLU A 140 10.17 3.35 -2.28
C GLU A 140 9.33 4.55 -2.69
N TRP A 141 8.03 4.46 -2.42
CA TRP A 141 7.07 5.54 -2.59
C TRP A 141 6.15 5.66 -1.38
N ARG A 142 5.77 6.89 -1.03
CA ARG A 142 4.85 7.21 0.06
C ARG A 142 3.79 8.19 -0.39
N GLN A 143 2.55 7.95 -0.04
CA GLN A 143 1.43 8.80 -0.42
C GLN A 143 1.46 10.18 0.28
N GLU A 144 2.03 10.27 1.48
CA GLU A 144 2.19 11.54 2.18
C GLU A 144 3.32 12.43 1.59
N GLU A 145 4.18 11.85 0.74
CA GLU A 145 5.18 12.54 -0.08
C GLU A 145 5.03 12.10 -1.55
N PRO A 146 3.85 12.32 -2.19
CA PRO A 146 3.46 11.61 -3.40
C PRO A 146 4.29 11.96 -4.64
N ASN A 147 4.96 13.11 -4.62
CA ASN A 147 5.78 13.62 -5.71
C ASN A 147 7.22 13.14 -5.69
N THR A 148 7.56 12.23 -4.77
CA THR A 148 8.90 11.66 -4.60
C THR A 148 8.89 10.16 -4.78
N LEU A 149 9.81 9.64 -5.60
CA LEU A 149 10.14 8.23 -5.71
C LEU A 149 11.62 8.06 -5.38
N VAL A 150 11.96 7.18 -4.45
CA VAL A 150 13.33 6.89 -4.06
C VAL A 150 13.77 5.59 -4.73
N MET A 151 14.82 5.67 -5.55
CA MET A 151 15.48 4.50 -6.15
C MET A 151 16.69 4.09 -5.30
N LYS A 152 16.85 2.81 -5.07
CA LYS A 152 17.92 2.22 -4.23
C LYS A 152 18.69 1.21 -5.08
N TRP A 153 20.02 1.34 -5.12
CA TRP A 153 20.88 0.54 -5.98
C TRP A 153 21.91 -0.25 -5.17
N LEU A 154 22.35 -1.39 -5.69
CA LEU A 154 23.41 -2.18 -5.06
C LEU A 154 24.80 -1.51 -5.19
N ASN A 155 25.04 -0.83 -6.28
CA ASN A 155 26.37 -0.40 -6.69
C ASN A 155 26.52 1.12 -6.93
N ARG A 156 25.51 1.90 -6.57
CA ARG A 156 25.53 3.36 -6.69
C ARG A 156 24.66 4.01 -5.62
N PRO A 157 24.80 5.32 -5.36
CA PRO A 157 23.97 6.05 -4.40
C PRO A 157 22.47 5.97 -4.70
N ARG A 158 21.65 6.23 -3.69
CA ARG A 158 20.21 6.41 -3.87
C ARG A 158 19.94 7.60 -4.77
N GLU A 159 18.91 7.48 -5.58
CA GLU A 159 18.43 8.54 -6.46
C GLU A 159 17.04 8.98 -6.00
N ILE A 160 16.78 10.28 -6.09
CA ILE A 160 15.45 10.85 -5.83
C ILE A 160 14.88 11.29 -7.17
N VAL A 161 13.79 10.65 -7.58
CA VAL A 161 13.02 11.00 -8.76
C VAL A 161 11.84 11.85 -8.33
N ARG A 162 11.60 12.98 -9.01
CA ARG A 162 10.57 13.95 -8.66
C ARG A 162 9.56 14.10 -9.78
N ALA A 163 8.30 14.25 -9.41
CA ALA A 163 7.22 14.54 -10.37
C ALA A 163 7.42 15.89 -11.08
N GLY A 164 6.87 16.00 -12.30
CA GLY A 164 6.89 17.24 -13.07
C GLY A 164 8.16 17.49 -13.90
N TRP A 165 9.09 16.55 -13.97
CA TRP A 165 10.32 16.70 -14.76
C TRP A 165 10.25 16.00 -16.12
N PRO A 166 10.89 16.56 -17.16
CA PRO A 166 10.78 16.04 -18.54
C PRO A 166 11.44 14.66 -18.76
N TYR A 167 12.31 14.21 -17.86
CA TYR A 167 12.98 12.90 -17.94
C TYR A 167 12.07 11.71 -17.55
N LEU A 168 10.89 11.98 -16.99
CA LEU A 168 9.94 10.94 -16.62
C LEU A 168 9.35 10.22 -17.83
N SER A 169 8.87 9.01 -17.62
CA SER A 169 8.09 8.28 -18.61
C SER A 169 6.84 9.04 -19.03
N ASP A 170 6.35 8.83 -20.25
CA ASP A 170 5.15 9.53 -20.75
C ASP A 170 3.89 9.23 -19.90
N ALA A 171 3.86 8.05 -19.26
CA ALA A 171 2.76 7.70 -18.35
C ALA A 171 2.77 8.50 -17.03
N ALA A 172 3.93 9.04 -16.64
CA ALA A 172 4.13 9.80 -15.40
C ALA A 172 4.13 11.33 -15.61
N LYS A 173 4.13 11.81 -16.85
CA LYS A 173 3.93 13.21 -17.24
C LYS A 173 2.43 13.51 -17.31
#